data_ebeb079d63d3b69c7930fa94313ddcfa
#
_entry.id   ebeb079d63d3b69c7930fa94313ddcfa
#
_cell.length_a   1.000
_cell.length_b   1.000
_cell.length_c   1.000
_cell.angle_alpha   90.00
_cell.angle_beta   90.00
_cell.angle_gamma   90.00
#
_symmetry.space_group_name_H-M   'P 1'
#
loop_
_entity.id
_entity.type
_entity.pdbx_description
1 polymer ?
#
loop_
_entity_poly.entity_id
_entity_poly.type
_entity_poly.pdbx_seq_one_letter_code
_entity_poly.pdbx_strand_id
1 'polypeptide(L)'
;MKYILSFILLLSVNKASELSIGSMMPEMGHRMKNIHGKDMTLSDAKGDAGTLVIFSCNTCPWVIKWEDRYVSITEAYSPKGIGVIAVNSNAARFSGDDSLEKMKKHSKKNKYNFPYVQDPGSKLAKAFGATKTPHIYLFDDKDRLVYRGAIDDNARSANSVEEQFLSNAIDELITGRPISKETTRAIGCSIKFR
;
A
#
# COMPACT_ATOMS: atom_id res chain seq x y z
N MET A 1 -37.47 31.51 35.29
CA MET A 1 -36.10 31.45 34.71
C MET A 1 -35.94 30.11 34.06
N LYS A 2 -35.95 30.04 32.70
CA LYS A 2 -35.75 28.82 31.95
C LYS A 2 -34.30 28.73 31.53
N TYR A 3 -33.54 27.75 32.04
CA TYR A 3 -32.16 27.49 31.62
C TYR A 3 -32.18 26.65 30.34
N ILE A 4 -31.74 27.23 29.24
CA ILE A 4 -31.51 26.53 27.98
C ILE A 4 -30.13 25.87 28.09
N LEU A 5 -30.08 24.57 28.27
CA LEU A 5 -28.83 23.78 28.20
C LEU A 5 -28.46 23.62 26.71
N SER A 6 -27.47 24.39 26.25
CA SER A 6 -26.91 24.27 24.90
C SER A 6 -25.99 23.04 24.88
N PHE A 7 -26.43 21.98 24.21
CA PHE A 7 -25.63 20.76 23.99
C PHE A 7 -24.69 21.03 22.80
N ILE A 8 -23.43 21.35 23.10
CA ILE A 8 -22.39 21.49 22.05
C ILE A 8 -21.98 20.08 21.65
N LEU A 9 -22.45 19.64 20.48
CA LEU A 9 -22.01 18.40 19.82
C LEU A 9 -20.60 18.62 19.27
N LEU A 10 -19.59 18.17 20.00
CA LEU A 10 -18.21 18.13 19.53
C LEU A 10 -18.10 17.05 18.44
N LEU A 11 -18.16 17.46 17.17
CA LEU A 11 -17.77 16.63 16.03
C LEU A 11 -16.26 16.41 16.09
N SER A 12 -15.84 15.29 16.69
CA SER A 12 -14.47 14.82 16.58
C SER A 12 -14.22 14.43 15.12
N VAL A 13 -13.44 15.21 14.39
CA VAL A 13 -12.88 14.84 13.10
C VAL A 13 -11.91 13.68 13.36
N ASN A 14 -12.39 12.47 13.25
CA ASN A 14 -11.57 11.27 13.35
C ASN A 14 -10.64 11.24 12.13
N LYS A 15 -9.42 11.76 12.27
CA LYS A 15 -8.36 11.56 11.30
C LYS A 15 -8.09 10.05 11.29
N ALA A 16 -8.36 9.39 10.17
CA ALA A 16 -8.12 7.96 10.04
C ALA A 16 -6.67 7.68 10.46
N SER A 17 -6.51 6.94 11.55
CA SER A 17 -5.19 6.47 12.00
C SER A 17 -4.72 5.37 11.05
N GLU A 18 -3.41 5.25 10.87
CA GLU A 18 -2.84 4.12 10.13
C GLU A 18 -3.27 2.80 10.78
N LEU A 19 -3.53 1.80 9.94
CA LEU A 19 -3.96 0.46 10.38
C LEU A 19 -2.96 -0.10 11.40
N SER A 20 -3.46 -0.57 12.53
CA SER A 20 -2.62 -1.10 13.61
C SER A 20 -2.13 -2.52 13.28
N ILE A 21 -0.92 -2.88 13.72
CA ILE A 21 -0.41 -4.25 13.63
C ILE A 21 -1.41 -5.23 14.27
N GLY A 22 -1.59 -6.38 13.64
CA GLY A 22 -2.59 -7.40 14.00
C GLY A 22 -4.01 -7.14 13.50
N SER A 23 -4.30 -5.96 12.93
CA SER A 23 -5.61 -5.68 12.33
C SER A 23 -5.87 -6.52 11.10
N MET A 24 -7.11 -6.90 10.89
CA MET A 24 -7.54 -7.57 9.66
C MET A 24 -7.45 -6.64 8.45
N MET A 25 -7.12 -7.18 7.29
CA MET A 25 -7.10 -6.46 6.01
C MET A 25 -8.49 -5.89 5.70
N PRO A 26 -8.66 -4.56 5.65
CA PRO A 26 -9.97 -3.98 5.39
C PRO A 26 -10.31 -3.98 3.89
N GLU A 27 -11.59 -3.87 3.58
CA GLU A 27 -12.08 -3.63 2.21
C GLU A 27 -11.61 -4.67 1.17
N MET A 28 -11.42 -5.92 1.58
CA MET A 28 -10.89 -6.99 0.73
C MET A 28 -11.69 -7.21 -0.56
N GLY A 29 -13.01 -6.97 -0.55
CA GLY A 29 -13.90 -7.06 -1.71
C GLY A 29 -14.05 -5.77 -2.51
N HIS A 30 -13.34 -4.67 -2.16
CA HIS A 30 -13.43 -3.42 -2.90
C HIS A 30 -12.90 -3.57 -4.34
N ARG A 31 -13.76 -3.29 -5.33
CA ARG A 31 -13.41 -3.45 -6.75
C ARG A 31 -12.59 -2.26 -7.24
N MET A 32 -11.44 -2.56 -7.79
CA MET A 32 -10.47 -1.59 -8.31
C MET A 32 -10.21 -1.86 -9.79
N LYS A 33 -10.05 -0.81 -10.57
CA LYS A 33 -9.76 -0.92 -12.01
C LYS A 33 -8.31 -1.31 -12.23
N ASN A 34 -8.08 -2.50 -12.82
CA ASN A 34 -6.74 -2.94 -13.17
C ASN A 34 -6.33 -2.38 -14.53
N ILE A 35 -5.04 -2.04 -14.67
CA ILE A 35 -4.44 -1.60 -15.94
C ILE A 35 -4.56 -2.63 -17.08
N HIS A 36 -4.82 -3.90 -16.77
CA HIS A 36 -5.03 -4.99 -17.74
C HIS A 36 -6.51 -5.21 -18.10
N GLY A 37 -7.42 -4.33 -17.68
CA GLY A 37 -8.82 -4.26 -18.12
C GLY A 37 -9.84 -4.95 -17.21
N LYS A 38 -9.49 -6.06 -16.54
CA LYS A 38 -10.40 -6.73 -15.58
C LYS A 38 -10.26 -6.11 -14.20
N ASP A 39 -11.38 -5.70 -13.60
CA ASP A 39 -11.38 -5.22 -12.22
C ASP A 39 -10.85 -6.30 -11.26
N MET A 40 -10.16 -5.86 -10.21
CA MET A 40 -9.60 -6.70 -9.16
C MET A 40 -9.98 -6.20 -7.78
N THR A 41 -9.90 -7.11 -6.82
CA THR A 41 -10.04 -6.86 -5.40
C THR A 41 -8.74 -7.26 -4.68
N LEU A 42 -8.59 -6.94 -3.39
CA LEU A 42 -7.48 -7.46 -2.60
C LEU A 42 -7.56 -8.98 -2.47
N SER A 43 -8.78 -9.54 -2.39
CA SER A 43 -8.98 -11.00 -2.35
C SER A 43 -8.44 -11.72 -3.58
N ASP A 44 -8.49 -11.08 -4.76
CA ASP A 44 -7.93 -11.65 -6.01
C ASP A 44 -6.39 -11.60 -6.06
N ALA A 45 -5.77 -10.80 -5.20
CA ALA A 45 -4.33 -10.61 -5.16
C ALA A 45 -3.65 -11.36 -3.99
N LYS A 46 -4.42 -12.12 -3.21
CA LYS A 46 -3.88 -12.88 -2.06
C LYS A 46 -2.86 -13.92 -2.50
N GLY A 47 -1.82 -14.07 -1.70
CA GLY A 47 -0.91 -15.19 -1.77
C GLY A 47 -1.11 -16.15 -0.60
N ASP A 48 -0.66 -17.40 -0.77
CA ASP A 48 -0.85 -18.47 0.21
C ASP A 48 -0.05 -18.23 1.51
N ALA A 49 1.08 -17.53 1.44
CA ALA A 49 1.93 -17.20 2.59
C ALA A 49 1.71 -15.78 3.14
N GLY A 50 1.04 -14.91 2.37
CA GLY A 50 0.76 -13.54 2.77
C GLY A 50 0.49 -12.61 1.59
N THR A 51 0.17 -11.35 1.88
CA THR A 51 -0.19 -10.38 0.85
C THR A 51 0.50 -9.04 1.09
N LEU A 52 1.18 -8.55 0.07
CA LEU A 52 1.86 -7.27 0.04
C LEU A 52 1.02 -6.24 -0.72
N VAL A 53 0.55 -5.21 -0.02
CA VAL A 53 -0.18 -4.07 -0.60
C VAL A 53 0.74 -2.85 -0.61
N ILE A 54 0.96 -2.28 -1.80
CA ILE A 54 1.84 -1.13 -2.02
C ILE A 54 0.99 0.06 -2.49
N PHE A 55 0.75 1.06 -1.64
CA PHE A 55 0.18 2.32 -2.11
C PHE A 55 1.22 3.07 -2.91
N SER A 56 0.94 3.29 -4.19
CA SER A 56 1.89 3.84 -5.17
C SER A 56 1.22 4.87 -6.10
N CYS A 57 1.98 5.52 -6.96
CA CYS A 57 1.47 6.39 -8.02
C CYS A 57 2.54 6.61 -9.10
N ASN A 58 2.19 7.28 -10.21
CA ASN A 58 3.11 7.40 -11.36
C ASN A 58 4.16 8.49 -11.22
N THR A 59 3.90 9.54 -10.44
CA THR A 59 4.68 10.80 -10.51
C THR A 59 5.36 11.19 -9.20
N CYS A 60 5.26 10.37 -8.18
CA CYS A 60 5.93 10.65 -6.91
C CYS A 60 7.43 10.37 -7.04
N PRO A 61 8.32 11.34 -6.77
CA PRO A 61 9.77 11.12 -6.81
C PRO A 61 10.26 10.01 -5.87
N TRP A 62 9.57 9.78 -4.77
CA TRP A 62 9.87 8.70 -3.83
C TRP A 62 9.47 7.33 -4.39
N VAL A 63 8.35 7.23 -5.12
CA VAL A 63 7.99 6.01 -5.84
C VAL A 63 9.06 5.69 -6.89
N ILE A 64 9.41 6.68 -7.73
CA ILE A 64 10.41 6.52 -8.79
C ILE A 64 11.77 6.02 -8.26
N LYS A 65 12.12 6.41 -7.03
CA LYS A 65 13.38 5.97 -6.39
C LYS A 65 13.35 4.54 -5.87
N TRP A 66 12.16 3.99 -5.57
CA TRP A 66 12.00 2.67 -4.97
C TRP A 66 11.30 1.64 -5.86
N GLU A 67 10.74 2.03 -7.01
CA GLU A 67 9.90 1.14 -7.82
C GLU A 67 10.66 -0.03 -8.46
N ASP A 68 11.96 0.06 -8.62
CA ASP A 68 12.82 -1.07 -9.03
C ASP A 68 12.78 -2.20 -8.00
N ARG A 69 12.67 -1.87 -6.70
CA ARG A 69 12.55 -2.86 -5.62
C ARG A 69 11.19 -3.56 -5.60
N TYR A 70 10.13 -2.94 -6.13
CA TYR A 70 8.83 -3.60 -6.27
C TYR A 70 8.95 -4.84 -7.16
N VAL A 71 9.64 -4.70 -8.29
CA VAL A 71 9.86 -5.78 -9.25
C VAL A 71 10.71 -6.89 -8.65
N SER A 72 11.87 -6.54 -8.06
CA SER A 72 12.79 -7.52 -7.47
C SER A 72 12.18 -8.23 -6.26
N ILE A 73 11.42 -7.55 -5.41
CA ILE A 73 10.67 -8.18 -4.31
C ILE A 73 9.62 -9.13 -4.84
N THR A 74 8.87 -8.74 -5.87
CA THR A 74 7.87 -9.62 -6.47
C THR A 74 8.52 -10.87 -7.07
N GLU A 75 9.63 -10.73 -7.81
CA GLU A 75 10.39 -11.86 -8.37
C GLU A 75 10.89 -12.83 -7.30
N ALA A 76 11.39 -12.27 -6.18
CA ALA A 76 11.95 -13.09 -5.11
C ALA A 76 10.90 -13.80 -4.25
N TYR A 77 9.72 -13.20 -4.05
CA TYR A 77 8.78 -13.64 -3.03
C TYR A 77 7.42 -14.15 -3.58
N SER A 78 7.00 -13.82 -4.80
CA SER A 78 5.79 -14.42 -5.37
C SER A 78 5.91 -15.94 -5.55
N PRO A 79 7.06 -16.52 -5.95
CA PRO A 79 7.23 -17.96 -5.96
C PRO A 79 7.18 -18.63 -4.57
N LYS A 80 7.33 -17.84 -3.52
CA LYS A 80 7.25 -18.27 -2.11
C LYS A 80 5.87 -18.04 -1.49
N GLY A 81 4.87 -17.72 -2.29
CA GLY A 81 3.49 -17.56 -1.86
C GLY A 81 3.09 -16.16 -1.39
N ILE A 82 3.90 -15.13 -1.66
CA ILE A 82 3.49 -13.74 -1.37
C ILE A 82 2.75 -13.16 -2.58
N GLY A 83 1.46 -12.85 -2.38
CA GLY A 83 0.69 -12.06 -3.33
C GLY A 83 1.12 -10.60 -3.28
N VAL A 84 1.24 -9.94 -4.44
CA VAL A 84 1.68 -8.53 -4.51
C VAL A 84 0.68 -7.72 -5.32
N ILE A 85 0.28 -6.55 -4.83
CA ILE A 85 -0.57 -5.60 -5.55
C ILE A 85 -0.14 -4.16 -5.27
N ALA A 86 0.02 -3.36 -6.33
CA ALA A 86 0.20 -1.92 -6.22
C ALA A 86 -1.13 -1.19 -6.42
N VAL A 87 -1.41 -0.23 -5.56
CA VAL A 87 -2.68 0.50 -5.50
C VAL A 87 -2.43 1.99 -5.67
N ASN A 88 -2.97 2.57 -6.73
CA ASN A 88 -2.96 4.01 -6.93
C ASN A 88 -4.25 4.60 -6.36
N SER A 89 -4.13 5.34 -5.27
CA SER A 89 -5.25 5.99 -4.58
C SER A 89 -5.30 7.52 -4.80
N ASN A 90 -4.57 8.04 -5.78
CA ASN A 90 -4.61 9.46 -6.15
C ASN A 90 -5.87 9.82 -6.93
N ALA A 91 -7.05 9.60 -6.35
CA ALA A 91 -8.34 9.75 -7.05
C ALA A 91 -8.53 11.13 -7.69
N ALA A 92 -7.97 12.19 -7.10
CA ALA A 92 -7.98 13.55 -7.68
C ALA A 92 -7.17 13.66 -8.99
N ARG A 93 -6.32 12.67 -9.34
CA ARG A 93 -5.46 12.68 -10.51
C ARG A 93 -5.82 11.62 -11.56
N PHE A 94 -6.91 10.87 -11.40
CA PHE A 94 -7.30 9.79 -12.31
C PHE A 94 -7.71 10.28 -13.70
N SER A 95 -8.09 11.53 -13.89
CA SER A 95 -8.28 12.16 -15.20
C SER A 95 -6.98 12.73 -15.80
N GLY A 96 -5.87 12.67 -15.10
CA GLY A 96 -4.59 13.27 -15.49
C GLY A 96 -3.42 12.27 -15.41
N ASP A 97 -2.46 12.56 -14.53
CA ASP A 97 -1.19 11.82 -14.44
C ASP A 97 -1.32 10.39 -13.92
N ASP A 98 -2.37 10.09 -13.19
CA ASP A 98 -2.66 8.78 -12.65
C ASP A 98 -3.85 8.10 -13.37
N SER A 99 -4.13 8.49 -14.65
CA SER A 99 -5.11 7.79 -15.49
C SER A 99 -4.67 6.35 -15.78
N LEU A 100 -5.65 5.44 -16.02
CA LEU A 100 -5.35 4.04 -16.34
C LEU A 100 -4.39 3.90 -17.52
N GLU A 101 -4.53 4.74 -18.54
CA GLU A 101 -3.63 4.72 -19.69
C GLU A 101 -2.19 5.06 -19.29
N LYS A 102 -2.00 6.12 -18.48
CA LYS A 102 -0.67 6.51 -17.99
C LYS A 102 -0.11 5.48 -17.02
N MET A 103 -0.93 4.89 -16.14
CA MET A 103 -0.53 3.78 -15.28
C MET A 103 -0.06 2.57 -16.09
N LYS A 104 -0.75 2.22 -17.17
CA LYS A 104 -0.35 1.13 -18.08
C LYS A 104 0.99 1.42 -18.75
N LYS A 105 1.21 2.66 -19.22
CA LYS A 105 2.49 3.09 -19.81
C LYS A 105 3.62 3.04 -18.76
N HIS A 106 3.36 3.52 -17.55
CA HIS A 106 4.30 3.52 -16.43
C HIS A 106 4.70 2.09 -16.02
N SER A 107 3.73 1.22 -15.82
CA SER A 107 3.93 -0.21 -15.50
C SER A 107 4.78 -0.91 -16.56
N LYS A 108 4.48 -0.71 -17.86
CA LYS A 108 5.26 -1.27 -18.96
C LYS A 108 6.70 -0.78 -18.98
N LYS A 109 6.90 0.55 -18.79
CA LYS A 109 8.23 1.16 -18.75
C LYS A 109 9.10 0.59 -17.63
N ASN A 110 8.51 0.40 -16.45
CA ASN A 110 9.20 -0.04 -15.24
C ASN A 110 9.09 -1.56 -15.01
N LYS A 111 8.58 -2.30 -16.02
CA LYS A 111 8.52 -3.78 -16.04
C LYS A 111 7.77 -4.36 -14.83
N TYR A 112 6.68 -3.71 -14.39
CA TYR A 112 5.88 -4.24 -13.29
C TYR A 112 5.35 -5.64 -13.62
N ASN A 113 5.63 -6.59 -12.76
CA ASN A 113 5.26 -8.00 -12.87
C ASN A 113 4.18 -8.40 -11.85
N PHE A 114 3.44 -7.41 -11.36
CA PHE A 114 2.35 -7.51 -10.39
C PHE A 114 1.16 -6.64 -10.82
N PRO A 115 -0.05 -6.91 -10.31
CA PRO A 115 -1.22 -6.07 -10.55
C PRO A 115 -1.00 -4.62 -10.11
N TYR A 116 -1.42 -3.66 -10.96
CA TYR A 116 -1.44 -2.24 -10.64
C TYR A 116 -2.84 -1.69 -10.88
N VAL A 117 -3.50 -1.20 -9.83
CA VAL A 117 -4.93 -0.88 -9.82
C VAL A 117 -5.21 0.56 -9.38
N GLN A 118 -6.32 1.14 -9.87
CA GLN A 118 -6.87 2.39 -9.34
C GLN A 118 -7.86 2.10 -8.22
N ASP A 119 -7.72 2.81 -7.10
CA ASP A 119 -8.61 2.81 -5.94
C ASP A 119 -9.67 3.91 -6.08
N PRO A 120 -10.91 3.61 -6.54
CA PRO A 120 -11.94 4.61 -6.75
C PRO A 120 -12.29 5.34 -5.44
N GLY A 121 -12.27 6.68 -5.49
CA GLY A 121 -12.56 7.53 -4.33
C GLY A 121 -11.53 7.43 -3.20
N SER A 122 -10.37 6.79 -3.46
CA SER A 122 -9.33 6.52 -2.45
C SER A 122 -9.89 5.74 -1.23
N LYS A 123 -10.86 4.86 -1.47
CA LYS A 123 -11.58 4.14 -0.42
C LYS A 123 -10.65 3.23 0.36
N LEU A 124 -9.82 2.48 -0.37
CA LEU A 124 -8.86 1.56 0.24
C LEU A 124 -7.82 2.32 1.06
N ALA A 125 -7.22 3.38 0.49
CA ALA A 125 -6.23 4.17 1.23
C ALA A 125 -6.81 4.77 2.52
N LYS A 126 -8.07 5.23 2.49
CA LYS A 126 -8.76 5.73 3.68
C LYS A 126 -8.96 4.64 4.74
N ALA A 127 -9.34 3.42 4.32
CA ALA A 127 -9.54 2.29 5.22
C ALA A 127 -8.23 1.80 5.86
N PHE A 128 -7.11 1.87 5.14
CA PHE A 128 -5.78 1.55 5.63
C PHE A 128 -5.13 2.67 6.46
N GLY A 129 -5.69 3.88 6.43
CA GLY A 129 -5.03 5.07 6.95
C GLY A 129 -3.77 5.45 6.18
N ALA A 130 -3.62 4.96 4.94
CA ALA A 130 -2.48 5.26 4.10
C ALA A 130 -2.56 6.71 3.61
N THR A 131 -1.50 7.48 3.83
CA THR A 131 -1.43 8.92 3.49
C THR A 131 -0.27 9.27 2.57
N LYS A 132 0.61 8.30 2.30
CA LYS A 132 1.85 8.49 1.52
C LYS A 132 1.92 7.53 0.33
N THR A 133 2.75 7.86 -0.64
CA THR A 133 3.24 6.98 -1.71
C THR A 133 4.76 7.13 -1.82
N PRO A 134 5.54 6.01 -1.73
CA PRO A 134 5.08 4.67 -1.38
C PRO A 134 4.66 4.54 0.09
N HIS A 135 3.75 3.58 0.37
CA HIS A 135 3.43 3.11 1.71
C HIS A 135 3.13 1.61 1.64
N ILE A 136 3.81 0.84 2.43
CA ILE A 136 3.83 -0.62 2.39
C ILE A 136 2.97 -1.17 3.51
N TYR A 137 2.20 -2.23 3.21
CA TYR A 137 1.44 -3.03 4.17
C TYR A 137 1.60 -4.50 3.81
N LEU A 138 2.15 -5.31 4.72
CA LEU A 138 2.32 -6.75 4.58
C LEU A 138 1.35 -7.45 5.54
N PHE A 139 0.58 -8.37 5.01
CA PHE A 139 -0.37 -9.20 5.76
C PHE A 139 0.07 -10.66 5.73
N ASP A 140 -0.24 -11.39 6.79
CA ASP A 140 -0.02 -12.84 6.88
C ASP A 140 -1.07 -13.65 6.08
N ASP A 141 -0.98 -14.98 6.14
CA ASP A 141 -1.92 -15.94 5.52
C ASP A 141 -3.35 -15.84 6.08
N LYS A 142 -3.53 -15.23 7.25
CA LYS A 142 -4.81 -14.98 7.92
C LYS A 142 -5.32 -13.54 7.73
N ASP A 143 -4.74 -12.82 6.78
CA ASP A 143 -5.08 -11.41 6.48
C ASP A 143 -4.83 -10.44 7.66
N ARG A 144 -3.92 -10.74 8.59
CA ARG A 144 -3.52 -9.84 9.68
C ARG A 144 -2.31 -9.04 9.27
N LEU A 145 -2.34 -7.73 9.55
CA LEU A 145 -1.21 -6.84 9.29
C LEU A 145 -0.03 -7.21 10.19
N VAL A 146 1.11 -7.53 9.58
CA VAL A 146 2.34 -7.91 10.29
C VAL A 146 3.47 -6.90 10.10
N TYR A 147 3.43 -6.11 9.02
CA TYR A 147 4.39 -5.03 8.79
C TYR A 147 3.75 -3.87 8.04
N ARG A 148 4.12 -2.63 8.39
CA ARG A 148 3.82 -1.43 7.59
C ARG A 148 4.94 -0.41 7.64
N GLY A 149 5.13 0.35 6.55
CA GLY A 149 6.11 1.43 6.50
C GLY A 149 6.83 1.62 5.17
N ALA A 150 8.15 1.70 5.22
CA ALA A 150 9.04 1.84 4.07
C ALA A 150 9.47 0.49 3.49
N ILE A 151 10.15 0.50 2.35
CA ILE A 151 10.72 -0.70 1.71
C ILE A 151 12.08 -1.03 2.34
N ASP A 152 12.93 -0.01 2.46
CA ASP A 152 14.26 -0.08 3.02
C ASP A 152 14.66 1.30 3.61
N ASP A 153 15.86 1.42 4.11
CA ASP A 153 16.41 2.66 4.70
C ASP A 153 17.01 3.63 3.67
N ASN A 154 17.13 3.24 2.38
CA ASN A 154 17.83 4.04 1.38
C ASN A 154 17.12 4.14 0.03
N ALA A 155 16.27 5.16 -0.13
CA ALA A 155 15.61 5.45 -1.40
C ALA A 155 16.55 5.89 -2.53
N ARG A 156 17.76 6.32 -2.23
CA ARG A 156 18.65 6.90 -3.24
C ARG A 156 19.42 5.85 -4.03
N SER A 157 19.79 4.75 -3.36
CA SER A 157 20.64 3.70 -3.95
C SER A 157 20.33 2.36 -3.33
N ALA A 158 19.94 1.38 -4.15
CA ALA A 158 19.77 0.00 -3.71
C ALA A 158 21.06 -0.62 -3.16
N ASN A 159 22.21 -0.21 -3.74
CA ASN A 159 23.54 -0.70 -3.32
C ASN A 159 24.03 -0.13 -1.98
N SER A 160 23.33 0.89 -1.47
CA SER A 160 23.66 1.55 -0.20
C SER A 160 22.61 1.30 0.87
N VAL A 161 21.75 0.29 0.67
CA VAL A 161 20.78 -0.16 1.66
C VAL A 161 21.53 -0.94 2.73
N GLU A 162 21.41 -0.49 3.98
CA GLU A 162 21.96 -1.17 5.16
C GLU A 162 20.87 -2.04 5.82
N GLU A 163 19.61 -1.60 5.78
CA GLU A 163 18.49 -2.31 6.39
C GLU A 163 17.32 -2.51 5.40
N GLN A 164 17.09 -3.77 5.03
CA GLN A 164 16.05 -4.19 4.09
C GLN A 164 14.74 -4.46 4.84
N PHE A 165 14.08 -3.43 5.36
CA PHE A 165 12.91 -3.56 6.23
C PHE A 165 11.85 -4.54 5.72
N LEU A 166 11.38 -4.36 4.49
CA LEU A 166 10.32 -5.18 3.91
C LEU A 166 10.79 -6.61 3.62
N SER A 167 11.98 -6.79 3.03
CA SER A 167 12.51 -8.12 2.74
C SER A 167 12.72 -8.92 4.01
N ASN A 168 13.27 -8.30 5.06
CA ASN A 168 13.44 -8.94 6.36
C ASN A 168 12.08 -9.37 6.95
N ALA A 169 11.07 -8.49 6.90
CA ALA A 169 9.73 -8.82 7.39
C ALA A 169 9.09 -9.97 6.59
N ILE A 170 9.26 -10.01 5.27
CA ILE A 170 8.75 -11.12 4.45
C ILE A 170 9.50 -12.43 4.78
N ASP A 171 10.83 -12.40 4.90
CA ASP A 171 11.63 -13.59 5.25
C ASP A 171 11.27 -14.14 6.64
N GLU A 172 11.00 -13.25 7.60
CA GLU A 172 10.53 -13.64 8.93
C GLU A 172 9.13 -14.26 8.87
N LEU A 173 8.20 -13.65 8.09
CA LEU A 173 6.86 -14.15 7.89
C LEU A 173 6.85 -15.56 7.29
N ILE A 174 7.51 -15.77 6.16
CA ILE A 174 7.50 -17.06 5.45
C ILE A 174 8.24 -18.19 6.20
N THR A 175 9.13 -17.81 7.13
CA THR A 175 9.84 -18.78 7.99
C THR A 175 9.15 -18.98 9.34
N GLY A 176 8.01 -18.34 9.59
CA GLY A 176 7.24 -18.46 10.83
C GLY A 176 7.93 -17.81 12.05
N ARG A 177 8.88 -16.92 11.81
CA ARG A 177 9.55 -16.16 12.88
C ARG A 177 8.75 -14.90 13.23
N PRO A 178 8.80 -14.41 14.46
CA PRO A 178 8.26 -13.11 14.82
C PRO A 178 8.87 -12.00 13.98
N ILE A 179 8.06 -11.04 13.55
CA ILE A 179 8.55 -9.87 12.80
C ILE A 179 9.35 -8.98 13.76
N SER A 180 10.64 -8.86 13.52
CA SER A 180 11.56 -8.11 14.38
C SER A 180 11.32 -6.60 14.37
N LYS A 181 10.83 -6.09 13.23
CA LYS A 181 10.48 -4.67 13.03
C LYS A 181 9.14 -4.55 12.31
N GLU A 182 8.06 -4.48 13.07
CA GLU A 182 6.69 -4.46 12.54
C GLU A 182 6.31 -3.12 11.89
N THR A 183 6.97 -2.03 12.27
CA THR A 183 6.65 -0.69 11.75
C THR A 183 7.89 0.12 11.46
N THR A 184 7.87 0.84 10.34
CA THR A 184 8.85 1.88 10.01
C THR A 184 8.13 3.13 9.51
N ARG A 185 8.86 4.24 9.40
CA ARG A 185 8.29 5.49 8.90
C ARG A 185 8.12 5.43 7.37
N ALA A 186 6.89 5.52 6.87
CA ALA A 186 6.65 5.73 5.45
C ALA A 186 7.15 7.12 5.02
N ILE A 187 8.04 7.14 4.02
CA ILE A 187 8.59 8.36 3.42
C ILE A 187 8.03 8.48 2.00
N GLY A 188 7.35 9.57 1.70
CA GLY A 188 6.69 9.70 0.40
C GLY A 188 5.89 10.97 0.21
N CYS A 189 5.35 11.14 -0.99
CA CYS A 189 4.39 12.19 -1.30
C CYS A 189 3.02 11.88 -0.69
N SER A 190 2.26 12.91 -0.36
CA SER A 190 0.88 12.72 0.13
C SER A 190 0.00 12.16 -0.98
N ILE A 191 -0.86 11.18 -0.66
CA ILE A 191 -1.93 10.71 -1.53
C ILE A 191 -2.87 11.87 -1.86
N LYS A 192 -3.30 11.97 -3.12
CA LYS A 192 -4.19 13.02 -3.62
C LYS A 192 -5.64 12.51 -3.57
N PHE A 193 -6.21 12.54 -2.37
CA PHE A 193 -7.59 12.18 -2.12
C PHE A 193 -8.58 13.05 -2.92
N ARG A 194 -9.78 12.50 -3.14
CA ARG A 194 -10.93 13.22 -3.71
C ARG A 194 -12.09 13.18 -2.73
#